data_fa6b36760b3e6449ee5360c174ae0597
#
_entry.id   fa6b36760b3e6449ee5360c174ae0597
#
_cell.length_a   1.000
_cell.length_b   1.000
_cell.length_c   1.000
_cell.angle_alpha   90.00
_cell.angle_beta   90.00
_cell.angle_gamma   90.00
#
_symmetry.space_group_name_H-M   'P 1'
#
loop_
_entity.id
_entity.type
_entity.pdbx_description
1 polymer ?
#
loop_
_entity_poly.entity_id
_entity_poly.type
_entity_poly.pdbx_seq_one_letter_code
_entity_poly.pdbx_strand_id
1 'polypeptide(L)'
;MPSVLLEPNLLGQSNSGVAAQSMEERARTHVPGNVLARFLELRGRQIIKACGTLWYTVPGRFLMSLPYQTMLNLDPDEVRRMIRETRAFGARFPSLSWTGLESGLYVLRHRDYDIGSLHTKHRPRVRRAVQCFEVRTAEKVELLNQGWELNLSTMARQGRYDAEFGDRHRWERFVEAAFACPEIAFPAVFSGPRMAAYMATCREEKWLHILHQMSRQEDLPNFPNHLLTYAVTKQAAVDTSLEAVCYGYVPLFAADGLHEYKLRFGYEMIPHHSAIQLHPSLNLVLNQPATRLAVRIACRLQKHNQHLETLQAVLEGARLSGPSINPC
;
A
#
# COMPACT_ATOMS: atom_id res chain seq x y z
N MET A 1 18.63 -15.92 29.08
CA MET A 1 17.68 -15.53 28.04
C MET A 1 18.48 -15.34 26.77
N PRO A 2 18.29 -16.12 25.69
CA PRO A 2 19.03 -15.90 24.47
C PRO A 2 18.53 -14.62 23.82
N SER A 3 19.45 -13.69 23.58
CA SER A 3 19.23 -12.54 22.71
C SER A 3 18.98 -13.07 21.31
N VAL A 4 17.76 -12.95 20.81
CA VAL A 4 17.46 -13.19 19.40
C VAL A 4 18.12 -12.04 18.64
N LEU A 5 19.37 -12.21 18.27
CA LEU A 5 20.08 -11.39 17.29
C LEU A 5 19.40 -11.67 15.94
N LEU A 6 18.51 -10.77 15.54
CA LEU A 6 18.07 -10.68 14.15
C LEU A 6 19.32 -10.28 13.35
N GLU A 7 19.82 -11.19 12.52
CA GLU A 7 20.92 -10.87 11.63
C GLU A 7 20.57 -9.66 10.76
N PRO A 8 21.53 -8.75 10.47
CA PRO A 8 21.26 -7.47 9.80
C PRO A 8 20.92 -7.56 8.30
N ASN A 9 20.61 -8.72 7.74
CA ASN A 9 20.55 -8.94 6.29
C ASN A 9 19.18 -9.27 5.69
N LEU A 10 18.07 -8.87 6.30
CA LEU A 10 16.74 -9.16 5.77
C LEU A 10 16.26 -8.24 4.62
N LEU A 11 16.97 -7.13 4.36
CA LEU A 11 16.69 -6.26 3.21
C LEU A 11 17.86 -6.36 2.24
N GLY A 12 17.73 -7.16 1.20
CA GLY A 12 18.64 -7.46 0.13
C GLY A 12 20.02 -6.79 0.16
N GLN A 13 21.08 -7.58 0.35
CA GLN A 13 22.42 -7.13 0.02
C GLN A 13 22.43 -6.73 -1.47
N SER A 14 22.71 -5.46 -1.74
CA SER A 14 23.04 -5.02 -3.07
C SER A 14 24.31 -5.75 -3.51
N ASN A 15 24.22 -6.65 -4.50
CA ASN A 15 25.37 -7.18 -5.21
C ASN A 15 26.15 -5.99 -5.79
N SER A 16 27.24 -5.62 -5.14
CA SER A 16 28.25 -4.67 -5.61
C SER A 16 29.05 -5.32 -6.75
N GLY A 17 28.47 -5.37 -7.93
CA GLY A 17 29.10 -6.02 -9.08
C GLY A 17 28.51 -5.69 -10.44
N VAL A 18 27.79 -4.56 -10.57
CA VAL A 18 27.37 -4.08 -11.91
C VAL A 18 27.88 -2.65 -12.06
N ALA A 19 28.75 -2.50 -13.06
CA ALA A 19 29.49 -1.35 -13.52
C ALA A 19 28.91 0.03 -13.18
N ALA A 20 29.80 0.91 -12.74
CA ALA A 20 29.64 2.34 -12.62
C ALA A 20 29.14 2.98 -13.93
N GLN A 21 27.86 2.95 -14.16
CA GLN A 21 27.21 3.94 -15.01
C GLN A 21 27.20 5.25 -14.23
N SER A 22 27.71 6.31 -14.87
CA SER A 22 28.05 7.56 -14.25
C SER A 22 26.90 8.11 -13.38
N MET A 23 27.22 8.58 -12.18
CA MET A 23 26.27 9.23 -11.25
C MET A 23 25.52 10.42 -11.93
N GLU A 24 26.12 11.00 -12.97
CA GLU A 24 25.51 12.10 -13.73
C GLU A 24 24.36 11.67 -14.66
N GLU A 25 24.37 10.45 -15.19
CA GLU A 25 23.28 9.93 -16.00
C GLU A 25 22.08 9.51 -15.17
N ARG A 26 22.33 9.07 -13.91
CA ARG A 26 21.27 8.79 -12.93
C ARG A 26 20.60 10.05 -12.38
N ALA A 27 21.29 11.18 -12.30
CA ALA A 27 20.73 12.44 -11.81
C ALA A 27 19.77 13.10 -12.82
N ARG A 28 19.85 12.76 -14.12
CA ARG A 28 19.03 13.40 -15.17
C ARG A 28 17.64 12.79 -15.39
N THR A 29 17.32 11.66 -14.76
CA THR A 29 16.03 10.96 -15.01
C THR A 29 15.31 10.49 -13.72
N HIS A 30 15.75 10.94 -12.56
CA HIS A 30 15.12 10.50 -11.31
C HIS A 30 13.76 11.17 -11.12
N VAL A 31 12.69 10.41 -11.36
CA VAL A 31 11.30 10.80 -11.04
C VAL A 31 10.91 10.01 -9.78
N PRO A 32 10.50 10.68 -8.69
CA PRO A 32 10.00 9.99 -7.50
C PRO A 32 8.90 8.98 -7.85
N GLY A 33 8.91 7.80 -7.22
CA GLY A 33 7.97 6.72 -7.53
C GLY A 33 8.43 5.74 -8.61
N ASN A 34 9.68 5.82 -9.04
CA ASN A 34 10.18 5.04 -10.18
C ASN A 34 10.17 3.52 -9.92
N VAL A 35 10.49 3.06 -8.71
CA VAL A 35 10.47 1.62 -8.37
C VAL A 35 9.05 1.08 -8.38
N LEU A 36 8.12 1.77 -7.71
CA LEU A 36 6.71 1.41 -7.72
C LEU A 36 6.12 1.44 -9.12
N ALA A 37 6.48 2.45 -9.94
CA ALA A 37 6.04 2.55 -11.32
C ALA A 37 6.53 1.36 -12.15
N ARG A 38 7.83 1.03 -12.08
CA ARG A 38 8.41 -0.14 -12.76
C ARG A 38 7.73 -1.45 -12.34
N PHE A 39 7.53 -1.64 -11.06
CA PHE A 39 6.84 -2.82 -10.54
C PHE A 39 5.41 -2.94 -11.09
N LEU A 40 4.66 -1.84 -11.09
CA LEU A 40 3.29 -1.80 -11.61
C LEU A 40 3.25 -2.04 -13.13
N GLU A 41 4.21 -1.50 -13.88
CA GLU A 41 4.34 -1.69 -15.32
C GLU A 41 4.61 -3.17 -15.66
N LEU A 42 5.53 -3.83 -14.93
CA LEU A 42 5.79 -5.28 -15.07
C LEU A 42 4.54 -6.13 -14.77
N ARG A 43 3.62 -5.63 -13.97
CA ARG A 43 2.31 -6.25 -13.71
C ARG A 43 1.26 -5.89 -14.77
N GLY A 44 1.63 -5.17 -15.83
CA GLY A 44 0.75 -4.78 -16.92
C GLY A 44 -0.11 -3.54 -16.62
N ARG A 45 0.28 -2.70 -15.64
CA ARG A 45 -0.36 -1.41 -15.43
C ARG A 45 0.26 -0.38 -16.36
N GLN A 46 -0.56 0.48 -16.92
CA GLN A 46 -0.08 1.62 -17.68
C GLN A 46 0.44 2.68 -16.73
N ILE A 47 1.66 3.17 -16.99
CA ILE A 47 2.26 4.29 -16.27
C ILE A 47 2.19 5.53 -17.16
N ILE A 48 1.80 6.65 -16.58
CA ILE A 48 1.59 7.92 -17.25
C ILE A 48 2.38 8.99 -16.49
N LYS A 49 3.15 9.81 -17.18
CA LYS A 49 3.82 10.99 -16.63
C LYS A 49 2.99 12.22 -16.98
N ALA A 50 2.37 12.86 -15.99
CA ALA A 50 1.56 14.05 -16.18
C ALA A 50 1.49 14.86 -14.88
N CYS A 51 1.19 16.15 -14.97
CA CYS A 51 1.02 17.06 -13.83
C CYS A 51 2.22 16.98 -12.83
N GLY A 52 3.45 16.87 -13.36
CA GLY A 52 4.68 16.80 -12.55
C GLY A 52 4.89 15.51 -11.75
N THR A 53 4.05 14.47 -11.91
CA THR A 53 4.16 13.22 -11.17
C THR A 53 3.87 12.00 -12.06
N LEU A 54 4.02 10.80 -11.49
CA LEU A 54 3.65 9.55 -12.14
C LEU A 54 2.23 9.13 -11.72
N TRP A 55 1.54 8.52 -12.67
CA TRP A 55 0.20 7.96 -12.48
C TRP A 55 0.19 6.53 -12.99
N TYR A 56 -0.63 5.69 -12.37
CA TYR A 56 -0.87 4.34 -12.85
C TYR A 56 -2.35 4.03 -12.95
N THR A 57 -2.69 3.16 -13.89
CA THR A 57 -4.07 2.72 -14.09
C THR A 57 -4.45 1.66 -13.07
N VAL A 58 -5.60 1.85 -12.41
CA VAL A 58 -6.27 0.83 -11.61
C VAL A 58 -7.49 0.28 -12.36
N PRO A 59 -8.08 -0.87 -11.93
CA PRO A 59 -9.30 -1.38 -12.54
C PRO A 59 -10.39 -0.30 -12.66
N GLY A 60 -11.16 -0.34 -13.77
CA GLY A 60 -12.15 0.69 -14.05
C GLY A 60 -11.56 1.94 -14.71
N ARG A 61 -10.35 1.87 -15.30
CA ARG A 61 -9.70 2.99 -16.00
C ARG A 61 -9.56 4.25 -15.15
N PHE A 62 -9.32 4.07 -13.86
CA PHE A 62 -9.05 5.16 -12.93
C PHE A 62 -7.54 5.34 -12.79
N LEU A 63 -7.09 6.57 -12.51
CA LEU A 63 -5.68 6.90 -12.31
C LEU A 63 -5.41 7.13 -10.82
N MET A 64 -4.28 6.61 -10.34
CA MET A 64 -3.76 6.92 -9.01
C MET A 64 -2.33 7.44 -9.12
N SER A 65 -2.00 8.44 -8.31
CA SER A 65 -0.66 9.07 -8.31
C SER A 65 0.38 8.22 -7.57
N LEU A 66 1.63 8.39 -7.97
CA LEU A 66 2.84 7.86 -7.35
C LEU A 66 3.83 9.00 -7.06
N PRO A 67 4.72 8.82 -6.08
CA PRO A 67 4.68 7.78 -5.05
C PRO A 67 3.62 8.06 -3.99
N TYR A 68 3.23 7.05 -3.22
CA TYR A 68 2.10 7.14 -2.28
C TYR A 68 2.26 8.20 -1.18
N GLN A 69 3.49 8.51 -0.76
CA GLN A 69 3.77 9.48 0.30
C GLN A 69 3.71 10.94 -0.15
N THR A 70 3.62 11.21 -1.44
CA THR A 70 3.68 12.58 -1.98
C THR A 70 2.31 13.24 -1.99
N MET A 71 2.17 14.31 -1.22
CA MET A 71 0.98 15.16 -1.26
C MET A 71 1.09 16.12 -2.46
N LEU A 72 0.07 16.11 -3.31
CA LEU A 72 0.08 16.84 -4.58
C LEU A 72 -0.73 18.14 -4.47
N ASN A 73 -0.15 19.20 -5.01
CA ASN A 73 -0.85 20.47 -5.24
C ASN A 73 -1.00 20.66 -6.75
N LEU A 74 -2.11 20.21 -7.31
CA LEU A 74 -2.34 20.14 -8.75
C LEU A 74 -3.32 21.20 -9.22
N ASP A 75 -3.07 21.73 -10.42
CA ASP A 75 -4.03 22.57 -11.13
C ASP A 75 -5.23 21.75 -11.61
N PRO A 76 -6.48 22.16 -11.32
CA PRO A 76 -7.68 21.42 -11.74
C PRO A 76 -7.82 21.25 -13.26
N ASP A 77 -7.35 22.21 -14.04
CA ASP A 77 -7.43 22.15 -15.50
C ASP A 77 -6.41 21.17 -16.08
N GLU A 78 -5.22 21.11 -15.48
CA GLU A 78 -4.21 20.10 -15.85
C GLU A 78 -4.71 18.69 -15.55
N VAL A 79 -5.30 18.46 -14.37
CA VAL A 79 -5.89 17.16 -14.02
C VAL A 79 -7.01 16.79 -14.97
N ARG A 80 -7.91 17.74 -15.31
CA ARG A 80 -8.98 17.52 -16.29
C ARG A 80 -8.45 17.22 -17.69
N ARG A 81 -7.37 17.88 -18.11
CA ARG A 81 -6.71 17.62 -19.38
C ARG A 81 -6.12 16.23 -19.43
N MET A 82 -5.35 15.85 -18.41
CA MET A 82 -4.78 14.50 -18.26
C MET A 82 -5.85 13.41 -18.34
N ILE A 83 -6.95 13.57 -17.60
CA ILE A 83 -8.06 12.59 -17.60
C ILE A 83 -8.67 12.44 -19.02
N ARG A 84 -8.84 13.54 -19.76
CA ARG A 84 -9.36 13.50 -21.13
C ARG A 84 -8.39 12.82 -22.10
N GLU A 85 -7.12 13.21 -22.08
CA GLU A 85 -6.08 12.69 -22.99
C GLU A 85 -5.84 11.20 -22.77
N THR A 86 -5.87 10.75 -21.52
CA THR A 86 -5.71 9.34 -21.17
C THR A 86 -6.99 8.52 -21.30
N ARG A 87 -8.13 9.16 -21.58
CA ARG A 87 -9.47 8.55 -21.61
C ARG A 87 -9.79 7.82 -20.28
N ALA A 88 -9.26 8.31 -19.18
CA ALA A 88 -9.54 7.77 -17.86
C ALA A 88 -10.95 8.19 -17.39
N PHE A 89 -11.58 7.39 -16.54
CA PHE A 89 -12.86 7.76 -15.92
C PHE A 89 -12.69 8.78 -14.81
N GLY A 90 -11.49 8.85 -14.24
CA GLY A 90 -11.13 9.83 -13.22
C GLY A 90 -9.73 9.60 -12.69
N ALA A 91 -9.33 10.46 -11.76
CA ALA A 91 -8.06 10.39 -11.06
C ALA A 91 -8.28 10.57 -9.55
N ARG A 92 -7.47 9.89 -8.75
CA ARG A 92 -7.43 10.00 -7.29
C ARG A 92 -5.99 10.29 -6.85
N PHE A 93 -5.83 11.26 -5.94
CA PHE A 93 -4.52 11.64 -5.42
C PHE A 93 -4.63 12.23 -4.00
N PRO A 94 -3.60 12.09 -3.17
CA PRO A 94 -3.54 12.74 -1.86
C PRO A 94 -3.17 14.22 -2.03
N SER A 95 -3.84 15.10 -1.28
CA SER A 95 -3.58 16.53 -1.32
C SER A 95 -3.80 17.21 0.04
N LEU A 96 -3.05 18.27 0.27
CA LEU A 96 -3.29 19.23 1.37
C LEU A 96 -4.00 20.49 0.89
N SER A 97 -3.93 20.78 -0.42
CA SER A 97 -4.48 22.00 -1.04
C SER A 97 -5.83 21.79 -1.74
N TRP A 98 -6.28 20.55 -1.84
CA TRP A 98 -7.61 20.22 -2.32
C TRP A 98 -8.47 19.73 -1.16
N THR A 99 -9.75 20.06 -1.22
CA THR A 99 -10.76 19.36 -0.43
C THR A 99 -11.01 17.98 -1.02
N GLY A 100 -11.65 17.08 -0.28
CA GLY A 100 -11.92 15.71 -0.71
C GLY A 100 -12.39 14.84 0.44
N LEU A 101 -12.30 13.54 0.28
CA LEU A 101 -12.53 12.62 1.39
C LEU A 101 -11.40 12.74 2.41
N GLU A 102 -11.76 12.84 3.67
CA GLU A 102 -10.78 12.76 4.76
C GLU A 102 -10.05 11.41 4.68
N SER A 103 -8.76 11.46 4.73
CA SER A 103 -7.86 10.31 4.62
C SER A 103 -6.59 10.56 5.43
N GLY A 104 -5.71 9.61 5.45
CA GLY A 104 -4.42 9.74 6.11
C GLY A 104 -3.44 8.68 5.61
N LEU A 105 -2.17 8.97 5.83
CA LEU A 105 -1.08 8.04 5.55
C LEU A 105 -0.48 7.59 6.88
N TYR A 106 -0.35 6.28 7.09
CA TYR A 106 0.32 5.78 8.28
C TYR A 106 1.83 5.77 8.07
N VAL A 107 2.54 6.51 8.91
CA VAL A 107 3.98 6.72 8.79
C VAL A 107 4.66 6.49 10.13
N LEU A 108 5.85 5.90 10.11
CA LEU A 108 6.71 5.79 11.26
C LEU A 108 8.08 6.38 10.91
N ARG A 109 8.59 7.29 11.75
CA ARG A 109 9.89 7.97 11.59
C ARG A 109 10.85 7.73 12.75
N HIS A 110 10.44 6.94 13.75
CA HIS A 110 11.25 6.68 14.93
C HIS A 110 12.48 5.80 14.60
N ARG A 111 13.64 6.20 15.14
CA ARG A 111 14.91 5.46 15.00
C ARG A 111 15.10 4.43 16.11
N ASP A 112 14.72 4.77 17.34
CA ASP A 112 14.87 3.91 18.52
C ASP A 112 13.62 3.04 18.72
N TYR A 113 13.32 2.21 17.72
CA TYR A 113 12.12 1.37 17.74
C TYR A 113 12.42 0.00 18.33
N ASP A 114 11.78 -0.28 19.45
CA ASP A 114 11.88 -1.57 20.14
C ASP A 114 10.52 -2.07 20.62
N ILE A 115 10.50 -3.15 21.39
CA ILE A 115 9.26 -3.69 21.94
C ILE A 115 8.58 -2.73 22.94
N GLY A 116 9.32 -1.82 23.55
CA GLY A 116 8.82 -0.75 24.41
C GLY A 116 8.03 0.32 23.65
N SER A 117 8.34 0.52 22.38
CA SER A 117 7.62 1.44 21.48
C SER A 117 6.20 0.96 21.16
N LEU A 118 5.92 -0.33 21.34
CA LEU A 118 4.60 -0.88 21.10
C LEU A 118 3.62 -0.53 22.22
N HIS A 119 2.37 -0.36 21.87
CA HIS A 119 1.29 -0.32 22.85
C HIS A 119 1.29 -1.59 23.75
N THR A 120 0.96 -1.45 25.03
CA THR A 120 1.03 -2.51 26.02
C THR A 120 0.31 -3.81 25.61
N LYS A 121 -0.81 -3.71 24.89
CA LYS A 121 -1.57 -4.88 24.38
C LYS A 121 -0.82 -5.66 23.29
N HIS A 122 0.12 -5.04 22.57
CA HIS A 122 0.86 -5.70 21.48
C HIS A 122 2.15 -6.37 21.97
N ARG A 123 2.79 -5.86 23.03
CA ARG A 123 4.03 -6.43 23.60
C ARG A 123 3.96 -7.92 23.91
N PRO A 124 2.95 -8.42 24.67
CA PRO A 124 2.86 -9.85 24.97
C PRO A 124 2.59 -10.70 23.72
N ARG A 125 1.86 -10.16 22.73
CA ARG A 125 1.58 -10.86 21.48
C ARG A 125 2.85 -11.08 20.65
N VAL A 126 3.69 -10.04 20.52
CA VAL A 126 4.99 -10.16 19.85
C VAL A 126 5.91 -11.12 20.59
N ARG A 127 6.00 -11.05 21.95
CA ARG A 127 6.81 -11.98 22.74
C ARG A 127 6.38 -13.43 22.55
N ARG A 128 5.07 -13.71 22.53
CA ARG A 128 4.55 -15.04 22.25
C ARG A 128 4.90 -15.50 20.83
N ALA A 129 4.73 -14.64 19.86
CA ALA A 129 5.00 -14.97 18.46
C ALA A 129 6.47 -15.31 18.21
N VAL A 130 7.42 -14.61 18.85
CA VAL A 130 8.87 -14.93 18.81
C VAL A 130 9.19 -16.35 19.29
N GLN A 131 8.38 -16.90 20.19
CA GLN A 131 8.57 -18.28 20.68
C GLN A 131 8.04 -19.34 19.71
N CYS A 132 7.16 -18.95 18.79
CA CYS A 132 6.46 -19.87 17.89
C CYS A 132 7.02 -19.82 16.45
N PHE A 133 7.68 -18.73 16.09
CA PHE A 133 7.99 -18.44 14.71
C PHE A 133 9.38 -17.85 14.53
N GLU A 134 9.93 -18.09 13.33
CA GLU A 134 11.13 -17.44 12.81
C GLU A 134 10.74 -16.39 11.76
N VAL A 135 11.53 -15.31 11.66
CA VAL A 135 11.36 -14.27 10.62
C VAL A 135 12.52 -14.36 9.65
N ARG A 136 12.23 -14.52 8.39
CA ARG A 136 13.20 -14.47 7.28
C ARG A 136 12.54 -13.99 6.00
N THR A 137 13.35 -13.67 5.00
CA THR A 137 12.84 -13.37 3.65
C THR A 137 12.34 -14.66 2.99
N ALA A 138 11.17 -14.62 2.39
CA ALA A 138 10.62 -15.72 1.61
C ALA A 138 11.29 -15.81 0.25
N GLU A 139 11.53 -17.03 -0.20
CA GLU A 139 12.01 -17.33 -1.53
C GLU A 139 10.85 -17.29 -2.55
N LYS A 140 11.20 -17.12 -3.83
CA LYS A 140 10.23 -17.06 -4.91
C LYS A 140 9.31 -18.30 -4.96
N VAL A 141 9.88 -19.49 -4.80
CA VAL A 141 9.12 -20.75 -4.84
C VAL A 141 8.15 -20.87 -3.65
N GLU A 142 8.55 -20.36 -2.49
CA GLU A 142 7.69 -20.35 -1.29
C GLU A 142 6.50 -19.41 -1.50
N LEU A 143 6.73 -18.23 -2.09
CA LEU A 143 5.65 -17.29 -2.40
C LEU A 143 4.70 -17.82 -3.46
N LEU A 144 5.22 -18.43 -4.52
CA LEU A 144 4.40 -19.03 -5.57
C LEU A 144 3.45 -20.10 -5.02
N ASN A 145 3.88 -20.87 -4.04
CA ASN A 145 3.10 -21.96 -3.45
C ASN A 145 2.38 -21.49 -2.17
N GLN A 146 3.13 -21.34 -1.08
CA GLN A 146 2.56 -21.02 0.23
C GLN A 146 1.98 -19.60 0.28
N GLY A 147 2.60 -18.60 -0.38
CA GLY A 147 2.06 -17.24 -0.46
C GLY A 147 0.67 -17.20 -1.10
N TRP A 148 0.44 -18.02 -2.14
CA TRP A 148 -0.88 -18.21 -2.73
C TRP A 148 -1.92 -18.70 -1.73
N GLU A 149 -1.59 -19.73 -0.95
CA GLU A 149 -2.48 -20.25 0.09
C GLU A 149 -2.82 -19.19 1.16
N LEU A 150 -1.83 -18.37 1.54
CA LEU A 150 -2.03 -17.29 2.50
C LEU A 150 -2.95 -16.21 1.96
N ASN A 151 -2.87 -15.91 0.65
CA ASN A 151 -3.78 -14.99 -0.02
C ASN A 151 -5.22 -15.48 0.10
N LEU A 152 -5.48 -16.72 -0.29
CA LEU A 152 -6.81 -17.32 -0.22
C LEU A 152 -7.34 -17.35 1.21
N SER A 153 -6.52 -17.76 2.18
CA SER A 153 -6.87 -17.80 3.61
C SER A 153 -7.24 -16.40 4.13
N THR A 154 -6.46 -15.38 3.77
CA THR A 154 -6.72 -14.00 4.20
C THR A 154 -7.99 -13.45 3.57
N MET A 155 -8.20 -13.66 2.26
CA MET A 155 -9.41 -13.18 1.56
C MET A 155 -10.67 -13.84 2.11
N ALA A 156 -10.65 -15.17 2.30
CA ALA A 156 -11.78 -15.90 2.87
C ALA A 156 -12.17 -15.38 4.26
N ARG A 157 -11.16 -15.18 5.15
CA ARG A 157 -11.38 -14.63 6.49
C ARG A 157 -11.97 -13.22 6.47
N GLN A 158 -11.56 -12.39 5.50
CA GLN A 158 -12.01 -11.01 5.38
C GLN A 158 -13.31 -10.85 4.61
N GLY A 159 -13.88 -11.94 4.08
CA GLY A 159 -15.09 -11.92 3.27
C GLY A 159 -14.95 -11.06 2.00
N ARG A 160 -13.72 -10.96 1.45
CA ARG A 160 -13.42 -10.17 0.25
C ARG A 160 -12.70 -10.99 -0.79
N TYR A 161 -12.82 -10.56 -2.04
CA TYR A 161 -12.04 -11.10 -3.15
C TYR A 161 -11.27 -9.99 -3.84
N ASP A 162 -9.98 -10.22 -4.05
CA ASP A 162 -9.11 -9.40 -4.87
C ASP A 162 -8.53 -10.27 -5.99
N ALA A 163 -8.85 -9.95 -7.22
CA ALA A 163 -8.41 -10.74 -8.38
C ALA A 163 -6.88 -10.78 -8.54
N GLU A 164 -6.14 -9.82 -8.03
CA GLU A 164 -4.68 -9.79 -8.07
C GLU A 164 -4.08 -10.91 -7.21
N PHE A 165 -4.74 -11.22 -6.09
CA PHE A 165 -4.30 -12.21 -5.11
C PHE A 165 -5.11 -13.51 -5.15
N GLY A 166 -6.28 -13.51 -5.78
CA GLY A 166 -7.18 -14.65 -5.88
C GLY A 166 -7.13 -15.38 -7.22
N ASP A 167 -6.56 -14.78 -8.27
CA ASP A 167 -6.30 -15.42 -9.56
C ASP A 167 -4.85 -15.89 -9.60
N ARG A 168 -4.64 -17.19 -9.86
CA ARG A 168 -3.31 -17.82 -9.83
C ARG A 168 -2.33 -17.18 -10.81
N HIS A 169 -2.76 -16.90 -12.04
CA HIS A 169 -1.89 -16.31 -13.05
C HIS A 169 -1.52 -14.85 -12.75
N ARG A 170 -2.43 -14.10 -12.11
CA ARG A 170 -2.12 -12.74 -11.65
C ARG A 170 -1.16 -12.75 -10.49
N TRP A 171 -1.31 -13.70 -9.56
CA TRP A 171 -0.37 -13.89 -8.47
C TRP A 171 1.03 -14.26 -8.97
N GLU A 172 1.14 -15.19 -9.91
CA GLU A 172 2.41 -15.55 -10.53
C GLU A 172 3.09 -14.33 -11.17
N ARG A 173 2.35 -13.56 -11.97
CA ARG A 173 2.88 -12.30 -12.53
C ARG A 173 3.28 -11.28 -11.47
N PHE A 174 2.54 -11.19 -10.38
CA PHE A 174 2.88 -10.34 -9.24
C PHE A 174 4.24 -10.74 -8.66
N VAL A 175 4.44 -12.02 -8.39
CA VAL A 175 5.71 -12.56 -7.84
C VAL A 175 6.85 -12.36 -8.85
N GLU A 176 6.64 -12.67 -10.13
CA GLU A 176 7.65 -12.46 -11.19
C GLU A 176 8.06 -10.97 -11.27
N ALA A 177 7.11 -10.06 -11.32
CA ALA A 177 7.37 -8.63 -11.36
C ALA A 177 8.12 -8.15 -10.12
N ALA A 178 7.78 -8.67 -8.95
CA ALA A 178 8.42 -8.30 -7.70
C ALA A 178 9.88 -8.77 -7.65
N PHE A 179 10.17 -10.00 -8.06
CA PHE A 179 11.56 -10.50 -8.10
C PHE A 179 12.40 -9.87 -9.21
N ALA A 180 11.79 -9.21 -10.18
CA ALA A 180 12.49 -8.37 -11.16
C ALA A 180 12.85 -6.97 -10.62
N CYS A 181 12.39 -6.62 -9.41
CA CYS A 181 12.65 -5.35 -8.73
C CYS A 181 13.41 -5.62 -7.41
N PRO A 182 14.73 -5.42 -7.35
CA PRO A 182 15.54 -5.72 -6.15
C PRO A 182 15.11 -4.97 -4.89
N GLU A 183 14.41 -3.85 -5.06
CA GLU A 183 13.89 -3.02 -4.00
C GLU A 183 12.62 -3.58 -3.36
N ILE A 184 12.06 -4.67 -3.93
CA ILE A 184 10.89 -5.35 -3.38
C ILE A 184 11.35 -6.59 -2.62
N ALA A 185 10.92 -6.70 -1.38
CA ALA A 185 11.23 -7.83 -0.52
C ALA A 185 9.97 -8.44 0.10
N PHE A 186 10.09 -9.70 0.49
CA PHE A 186 9.02 -10.45 1.12
C PHE A 186 9.46 -11.00 2.49
N PRO A 187 9.62 -10.14 3.51
CA PRO A 187 9.77 -10.65 4.86
C PRO A 187 8.57 -11.52 5.23
N ALA A 188 8.85 -12.65 5.84
CA ALA A 188 7.85 -13.65 6.17
C ALA A 188 8.13 -14.32 7.52
N VAL A 189 7.09 -14.91 8.08
CA VAL A 189 7.09 -15.59 9.36
C VAL A 189 6.85 -17.07 9.12
N PHE A 190 7.72 -17.92 9.68
CA PHE A 190 7.70 -19.36 9.47
C PHE A 190 7.59 -20.14 10.77
N SER A 191 6.90 -21.27 10.73
CA SER A 191 6.94 -22.33 11.74
C SER A 191 7.57 -23.57 11.08
N GLY A 192 8.86 -23.78 11.28
CA GLY A 192 9.63 -24.72 10.49
C GLY A 192 9.58 -24.37 9.00
N PRO A 193 9.23 -25.32 8.10
CA PRO A 193 9.14 -25.04 6.66
C PRO A 193 7.85 -24.31 6.26
N ARG A 194 6.88 -24.17 7.16
CA ARG A 194 5.55 -23.65 6.85
C ARG A 194 5.47 -22.15 7.07
N MET A 195 5.11 -21.42 6.01
CA MET A 195 4.87 -19.97 6.07
C MET A 195 3.54 -19.69 6.78
N ALA A 196 3.59 -18.88 7.85
CA ALA A 196 2.43 -18.45 8.63
C ALA A 196 1.91 -17.06 8.22
N ALA A 197 2.81 -16.17 7.81
CA ALA A 197 2.49 -14.85 7.28
C ALA A 197 3.60 -14.33 6.38
N TYR A 198 3.26 -13.46 5.43
CA TYR A 198 4.24 -12.69 4.66
C TYR A 198 3.77 -11.25 4.48
N MET A 199 4.71 -10.40 4.15
CA MET A 199 4.50 -8.99 3.83
C MET A 199 5.25 -8.67 2.54
N ALA A 200 4.64 -7.92 1.62
CA ALA A 200 5.38 -7.32 0.52
C ALA A 200 5.79 -5.91 0.89
N THR A 201 7.07 -5.63 0.79
CA THR A 201 7.63 -4.30 1.03
C THR A 201 8.31 -3.78 -0.23
N CYS A 202 8.33 -2.47 -0.41
CA CYS A 202 9.02 -1.80 -1.50
C CYS A 202 9.83 -0.64 -0.95
N ARG A 203 11.12 -0.63 -1.24
CA ARG A 203 11.98 0.50 -0.94
C ARG A 203 11.93 1.48 -2.12
N GLU A 204 11.34 2.64 -1.87
CA GLU A 204 11.30 3.75 -2.81
C GLU A 204 12.11 4.91 -2.23
N GLU A 205 13.30 5.17 -2.78
CA GLU A 205 14.24 6.17 -2.26
C GLU A 205 14.54 5.94 -0.77
N LYS A 206 14.12 6.87 0.07
CA LYS A 206 14.31 6.84 1.53
C LYS A 206 13.07 6.35 2.29
N TRP A 207 12.10 5.77 1.58
CA TRP A 207 10.87 5.26 2.17
C TRP A 207 10.78 3.75 2.00
N LEU A 208 10.36 3.06 3.06
CA LEU A 208 9.94 1.67 3.00
C LEU A 208 8.42 1.62 2.97
N HIS A 209 7.85 1.18 1.87
CA HIS A 209 6.41 0.98 1.74
C HIS A 209 6.03 -0.45 2.10
N ILE A 210 5.07 -0.62 3.00
CA ILE A 210 4.39 -1.88 3.24
C ILE A 210 3.19 -1.93 2.29
N LEU A 211 3.27 -2.76 1.26
CA LEU A 211 2.28 -2.83 0.20
C LEU A 211 1.07 -3.67 0.59
N HIS A 212 1.30 -4.86 1.16
CA HIS A 212 0.26 -5.72 1.70
C HIS A 212 0.84 -6.76 2.66
N GLN A 213 -0.04 -7.38 3.44
CA GLN A 213 0.29 -8.40 4.41
C GLN A 213 -0.78 -9.49 4.39
N MET A 214 -0.35 -10.75 4.30
CA MET A 214 -1.21 -11.92 4.24
C MET A 214 -0.81 -12.92 5.33
N SER A 215 -1.76 -13.71 5.80
CA SER A 215 -1.52 -14.66 6.89
C SER A 215 -2.47 -15.85 6.84
N ARG A 216 -1.99 -16.97 7.31
CA ARG A 216 -2.76 -18.19 7.49
C ARG A 216 -3.69 -18.05 8.72
N GLN A 217 -4.93 -18.45 8.58
CA GLN A 217 -5.93 -18.29 9.64
C GLN A 217 -5.60 -19.13 10.88
N GLU A 218 -5.14 -20.35 10.68
CA GLU A 218 -4.82 -21.31 11.75
C GLU A 218 -3.70 -20.80 12.66
N ASP A 219 -2.81 -19.96 12.14
CA ASP A 219 -1.67 -19.43 12.90
C ASP A 219 -1.98 -18.15 13.69
N LEU A 220 -3.12 -17.50 13.42
CA LEU A 220 -3.49 -16.23 14.06
C LEU A 220 -3.50 -16.24 15.60
N PRO A 221 -3.87 -17.36 16.29
CA PRO A 221 -3.77 -17.44 17.75
C PRO A 221 -2.36 -17.22 18.30
N ASN A 222 -1.32 -17.43 17.48
CA ASN A 222 0.08 -17.22 17.83
C ASN A 222 0.65 -15.89 17.29
N PHE A 223 -0.20 -15.01 16.75
CA PHE A 223 0.12 -13.63 16.37
C PHE A 223 1.22 -13.43 15.31
N PRO A 224 1.29 -14.20 14.20
CA PRO A 224 2.34 -14.06 13.20
C PRO A 224 2.37 -12.66 12.60
N ASN A 225 1.20 -12.03 12.37
CA ASN A 225 1.11 -10.67 11.86
C ASN A 225 1.76 -9.63 12.78
N HIS A 226 1.68 -9.83 14.10
CA HIS A 226 2.30 -8.92 15.06
C HIS A 226 3.82 -9.03 15.03
N LEU A 227 4.34 -10.26 14.95
CA LEU A 227 5.78 -10.48 14.82
C LEU A 227 6.31 -9.87 13.51
N LEU A 228 5.62 -10.13 12.40
CA LEU A 228 6.03 -9.64 11.09
C LEU A 228 6.06 -8.11 11.03
N THR A 229 4.99 -7.46 11.46
CA THR A 229 4.94 -5.99 11.51
C THR A 229 6.02 -5.42 12.42
N TYR A 230 6.24 -6.00 13.60
CA TYR A 230 7.29 -5.57 14.52
C TYR A 230 8.69 -5.73 13.91
N ALA A 231 9.00 -6.89 13.34
CA ALA A 231 10.30 -7.20 12.79
C ALA A 231 10.67 -6.27 11.61
N VAL A 232 9.74 -6.10 10.66
CA VAL A 232 9.94 -5.21 9.51
C VAL A 232 10.10 -3.76 9.94
N THR A 233 9.25 -3.29 10.84
CA THR A 233 9.32 -1.91 11.35
C THR A 233 10.61 -1.66 12.12
N LYS A 234 11.01 -2.59 13.00
CA LYS A 234 12.26 -2.50 13.77
C LYS A 234 13.48 -2.45 12.86
N GLN A 235 13.54 -3.34 11.87
CA GLN A 235 14.65 -3.36 10.93
C GLN A 235 14.73 -2.07 10.11
N ALA A 236 13.60 -1.56 9.63
CA ALA A 236 13.56 -0.29 8.90
C ALA A 236 13.94 0.90 9.79
N ALA A 237 13.59 0.88 11.06
CA ALA A 237 13.91 1.96 11.99
C ALA A 237 15.43 2.11 12.26
N VAL A 238 16.19 1.01 12.23
CA VAL A 238 17.65 1.05 12.39
C VAL A 238 18.39 1.33 11.08
N ASP A 239 17.74 1.23 9.94
CA ASP A 239 18.33 1.57 8.63
C ASP A 239 18.43 3.09 8.49
N THR A 240 19.63 3.64 8.65
CA THR A 240 19.91 5.08 8.57
C THR A 240 19.70 5.67 7.18
N SER A 241 19.61 4.85 6.14
CA SER A 241 19.35 5.26 4.77
C SER A 241 17.84 5.46 4.47
N LEU A 242 16.96 5.02 5.40
CA LEU A 242 15.55 5.28 5.34
C LEU A 242 15.17 6.50 6.21
N GLU A 243 14.22 7.28 5.76
CA GLU A 243 13.62 8.39 6.53
C GLU A 243 12.33 7.96 7.22
N ALA A 244 11.57 7.04 6.60
CA ALA A 244 10.28 6.63 7.12
C ALA A 244 9.81 5.25 6.60
N VAL A 245 8.91 4.66 7.35
CA VAL A 245 8.11 3.49 6.94
C VAL A 245 6.68 3.96 6.68
N CYS A 246 6.16 3.65 5.49
CA CYS A 246 4.79 3.93 5.09
C CYS A 246 3.96 2.64 5.14
N TYR A 247 2.94 2.59 5.99
CA TYR A 247 2.02 1.45 6.08
C TYR A 247 0.70 1.71 5.34
N GLY A 248 0.79 2.38 4.20
CA GLY A 248 -0.33 2.67 3.31
C GLY A 248 -1.30 3.72 3.83
N TYR A 249 -2.32 3.98 3.04
CA TYR A 249 -3.39 4.93 3.37
C TYR A 249 -4.40 4.38 4.39
N VAL A 250 -5.15 5.30 4.97
CA VAL A 250 -6.44 4.96 5.60
C VAL A 250 -7.34 4.43 4.50
N PRO A 251 -7.83 3.17 4.61
CA PRO A 251 -8.75 2.62 3.61
C PRO A 251 -10.04 3.44 3.53
N LEU A 252 -10.61 3.60 2.34
CA LEU A 252 -11.93 4.23 2.18
C LEU A 252 -13.02 3.51 2.96
N PHE A 253 -12.84 2.21 3.15
CA PHE A 253 -13.68 1.33 3.96
C PHE A 253 -12.75 0.58 4.92
N ALA A 254 -12.50 1.16 6.07
CA ALA A 254 -11.66 0.52 7.08
C ALA A 254 -12.48 -0.56 7.80
N ALA A 255 -11.96 -1.78 7.83
CA ALA A 255 -12.40 -2.74 8.84
C ALA A 255 -12.05 -2.14 10.20
N ASP A 256 -13.03 -2.15 11.12
CA ASP A 256 -12.83 -1.74 12.51
C ASP A 256 -11.60 -2.47 13.08
N GLY A 257 -10.69 -1.72 13.67
CA GLY A 257 -9.48 -2.27 14.28
C GLY A 257 -8.20 -2.19 13.44
N LEU A 258 -8.24 -2.00 12.12
CA LEU A 258 -7.00 -1.86 11.32
C LEU A 258 -6.29 -0.52 11.63
N HIS A 259 -7.06 0.55 11.82
CA HIS A 259 -6.55 1.83 12.27
C HIS A 259 -5.84 1.71 13.62
N GLU A 260 -6.54 1.19 14.62
CA GLU A 260 -6.02 0.93 15.95
C GLU A 260 -4.77 0.01 15.94
N TYR A 261 -4.79 -1.01 15.08
CA TYR A 261 -3.65 -1.91 14.91
C TYR A 261 -2.38 -1.15 14.55
N LYS A 262 -2.44 -0.29 13.53
CA LYS A 262 -1.29 0.49 13.07
C LYS A 262 -0.82 1.50 14.12
N LEU A 263 -1.73 2.24 14.74
CA LEU A 263 -1.38 3.18 15.82
C LEU A 263 -0.71 2.47 17.00
N ARG A 264 -1.16 1.28 17.37
CA ARG A 264 -0.57 0.48 18.45
C ARG A 264 0.83 -0.06 18.12
N PHE A 265 1.23 -0.08 16.86
CA PHE A 265 2.60 -0.32 16.43
C PHE A 265 3.46 0.95 16.41
N GLY A 266 2.94 2.10 16.82
CA GLY A 266 3.67 3.36 16.88
C GLY A 266 3.62 4.17 15.57
N TYR A 267 2.83 3.74 14.59
CA TYR A 267 2.61 4.55 13.40
C TYR A 267 1.76 5.77 13.73
N GLU A 268 2.12 6.91 13.15
CA GLU A 268 1.32 8.11 13.19
C GLU A 268 0.48 8.22 11.91
N MET A 269 -0.72 8.77 12.02
CA MET A 269 -1.54 9.07 10.86
C MET A 269 -1.31 10.53 10.44
N ILE A 270 -0.73 10.72 9.26
CA ILE A 270 -0.57 12.04 8.64
C ILE A 270 -1.85 12.34 7.87
N PRO A 271 -2.70 13.28 8.36
CA PRO A 271 -3.97 13.57 7.71
C PRO A 271 -3.78 14.26 6.35
N HIS A 272 -4.62 13.91 5.40
CA HIS A 272 -4.71 14.56 4.10
C HIS A 272 -6.10 14.37 3.50
N HIS A 273 -6.42 15.10 2.44
CA HIS A 273 -7.60 14.82 1.65
C HIS A 273 -7.27 13.88 0.48
N SER A 274 -8.11 12.87 0.26
CA SER A 274 -8.11 12.08 -0.96
C SER A 274 -8.98 12.79 -1.99
N ALA A 275 -8.35 13.58 -2.87
CA ALA A 275 -9.02 14.29 -3.94
C ALA A 275 -9.39 13.32 -5.08
N ILE A 276 -10.60 13.44 -5.62
CA ILE A 276 -11.11 12.63 -6.72
C ILE A 276 -11.67 13.54 -7.79
N GLN A 277 -11.08 13.51 -8.98
CA GLN A 277 -11.55 14.23 -10.15
C GLN A 277 -12.12 13.23 -11.17
N LEU A 278 -13.41 13.37 -11.52
CA LEU A 278 -14.02 12.55 -12.56
C LEU A 278 -13.80 13.15 -13.96
N HIS A 279 -13.87 12.29 -14.98
CA HIS A 279 -13.96 12.75 -16.36
C HIS A 279 -15.15 13.70 -16.52
N PRO A 280 -15.01 14.85 -17.21
CA PRO A 280 -16.07 15.85 -17.31
C PRO A 280 -17.42 15.29 -17.73
N SER A 281 -17.47 14.41 -18.74
CA SER A 281 -18.73 13.80 -19.22
C SER A 281 -19.34 12.88 -18.15
N LEU A 282 -18.54 12.12 -17.39
CA LEU A 282 -19.04 11.27 -16.32
C LEU A 282 -19.50 12.10 -15.13
N ASN A 283 -18.84 13.19 -14.83
CA ASN A 283 -19.21 14.08 -13.74
C ASN A 283 -20.61 14.68 -13.95
N LEU A 284 -20.95 15.03 -15.19
CA LEU A 284 -22.29 15.53 -15.55
C LEU A 284 -23.42 14.53 -15.25
N VAL A 285 -23.14 13.23 -15.43
CA VAL A 285 -24.16 12.17 -15.23
C VAL A 285 -24.12 11.64 -13.80
N LEU A 286 -22.95 11.27 -13.33
CA LEU A 286 -22.78 10.56 -12.05
C LEU A 286 -22.94 11.49 -10.85
N ASN A 287 -22.66 12.77 -11.00
CA ASN A 287 -22.78 13.74 -9.90
C ASN A 287 -24.20 14.31 -9.72
N GLN A 288 -25.17 13.83 -10.51
CA GLN A 288 -26.58 14.21 -10.35
C GLN A 288 -27.15 13.70 -9.02
N PRO A 289 -27.98 14.50 -8.33
CA PRO A 289 -28.61 14.07 -7.07
C PRO A 289 -29.36 12.74 -7.17
N ALA A 290 -30.08 12.52 -8.30
CA ALA A 290 -30.81 11.28 -8.55
C ALA A 290 -29.90 10.06 -8.66
N THR A 291 -28.76 10.16 -9.37
CA THR A 291 -27.79 9.07 -9.51
C THR A 291 -27.18 8.72 -8.14
N ARG A 292 -26.81 9.74 -7.36
CA ARG A 292 -26.26 9.52 -6.01
C ARG A 292 -27.27 8.88 -5.07
N LEU A 293 -28.55 9.29 -5.16
CA LEU A 293 -29.61 8.67 -4.37
C LEU A 293 -29.80 7.20 -4.78
N ALA A 294 -29.83 6.90 -6.07
CA ALA A 294 -29.95 5.53 -6.58
C ALA A 294 -28.81 4.64 -6.10
N VAL A 295 -27.55 5.10 -6.18
CA VAL A 295 -26.37 4.37 -5.67
C VAL A 295 -26.48 4.15 -4.15
N ARG A 296 -26.89 5.16 -3.39
CA ARG A 296 -27.09 5.05 -1.94
C ARG A 296 -28.16 4.02 -1.57
N ILE A 297 -29.26 3.99 -2.32
CA ILE A 297 -30.32 2.97 -2.15
C ILE A 297 -29.78 1.59 -2.49
N ALA A 298 -29.06 1.45 -3.61
CA ALA A 298 -28.46 0.17 -4.02
C ALA A 298 -27.48 -0.37 -2.96
N CYS A 299 -26.64 0.49 -2.37
CA CYS A 299 -25.74 0.12 -1.26
C CYS A 299 -26.51 -0.39 -0.02
N ARG A 300 -27.68 0.21 0.28
CA ARG A 300 -28.53 -0.24 1.40
C ARG A 300 -29.19 -1.60 1.13
N LEU A 301 -29.57 -1.85 -0.12
CA LEU A 301 -30.21 -3.10 -0.52
C LEU A 301 -29.21 -4.25 -0.67
N GLN A 302 -28.02 -3.95 -1.15
CA GLN A 302 -26.94 -4.93 -1.36
C GLN A 302 -25.80 -4.67 -0.36
N LYS A 303 -26.05 -4.92 0.90
CA LYS A 303 -25.05 -4.81 1.97
C LYS A 303 -23.82 -5.66 1.64
N HIS A 304 -22.62 -5.09 1.87
CA HIS A 304 -21.32 -5.72 1.60
C HIS A 304 -20.96 -5.92 0.11
N ASN A 305 -21.66 -5.23 -0.81
CA ASN A 305 -21.22 -5.17 -2.19
C ASN A 305 -20.08 -4.13 -2.35
N GLN A 306 -18.84 -4.59 -2.33
CA GLN A 306 -17.64 -3.74 -2.40
C GLN A 306 -17.61 -2.82 -3.64
N HIS A 307 -18.19 -3.24 -4.76
CA HIS A 307 -18.26 -2.40 -5.97
C HIS A 307 -19.18 -1.21 -5.79
N LEU A 308 -20.34 -1.42 -5.17
CA LEU A 308 -21.28 -0.33 -4.88
C LEU A 308 -20.74 0.61 -3.82
N GLU A 309 -20.14 0.10 -2.77
CA GLU A 309 -19.48 0.89 -1.73
C GLU A 309 -18.35 1.73 -2.32
N THR A 310 -17.51 1.15 -3.18
CA THR A 310 -16.45 1.86 -3.90
C THR A 310 -17.02 2.96 -4.78
N LEU A 311 -18.08 2.67 -5.56
CA LEU A 311 -18.73 3.67 -6.38
C LEU A 311 -19.30 4.81 -5.54
N GLN A 312 -19.98 4.51 -4.44
CA GLN A 312 -20.50 5.53 -3.52
C GLN A 312 -19.38 6.43 -2.98
N ALA A 313 -18.25 5.85 -2.54
CA ALA A 313 -17.12 6.63 -2.07
C ALA A 313 -16.50 7.50 -3.15
N VAL A 314 -16.37 6.98 -4.38
CA VAL A 314 -15.88 7.76 -5.52
C VAL A 314 -16.80 8.94 -5.82
N LEU A 315 -18.12 8.73 -5.82
CA LEU A 315 -19.08 9.80 -6.07
C LEU A 315 -19.09 10.86 -4.96
N GLU A 316 -19.02 10.44 -3.71
CA GLU A 316 -18.92 11.36 -2.57
C GLU A 316 -17.60 12.12 -2.59
N GLY A 317 -16.47 11.40 -2.84
CA GLY A 317 -15.16 12.02 -3.00
C GLY A 317 -15.14 13.06 -4.12
N ALA A 318 -15.69 12.74 -5.28
CA ALA A 318 -15.75 13.68 -6.41
C ALA A 318 -16.62 14.92 -6.12
N ARG A 319 -17.68 14.76 -5.32
CA ARG A 319 -18.52 15.89 -4.86
C ARG A 319 -17.77 16.83 -3.91
N LEU A 320 -16.97 16.26 -3.03
CA LEU A 320 -16.22 17.00 -2.01
C LEU A 320 -14.91 17.59 -2.56
N SER A 321 -14.44 17.08 -3.71
CA SER A 321 -13.14 17.47 -4.24
C SER A 321 -13.18 18.77 -5.01
N GLY A 322 -12.27 19.66 -4.67
CA GLY A 322 -12.02 20.93 -5.32
C GLY A 322 -10.81 21.63 -4.71
N PRO A 323 -10.25 22.65 -5.39
CA PRO A 323 -9.18 23.45 -4.80
C PRO A 323 -9.70 24.13 -3.53
N SER A 324 -8.89 24.11 -2.47
CA SER A 324 -9.20 24.81 -1.23
C SER A 324 -9.16 26.32 -1.49
N ILE A 325 -10.18 27.04 -1.02
CA ILE A 325 -10.25 28.51 -1.14
C ILE A 325 -9.24 29.20 -0.20
N ASN A 326 -8.77 28.47 0.84
CA ASN A 326 -7.73 28.93 1.76
C ASN A 326 -6.55 27.95 1.69
N PRO A 327 -5.46 28.26 0.95
CA PRO A 327 -4.21 27.52 1.11
C PRO A 327 -3.67 27.77 2.51
N CYS A 328 -3.49 26.72 3.30
CA CYS A 328 -2.77 26.76 4.57
C CYS A 328 -1.31 27.18 4.36
#